data_9b02d5795b261010115dd722fd458981
#
_entry.id   9b02d5795b261010115dd722fd458981
#
_cell.length_a   1.000
_cell.length_b   1.000
_cell.length_c   1.000
_cell.angle_alpha   90.00
_cell.angle_beta   90.00
_cell.angle_gamma   90.00
#
_symmetry.space_group_name_H-M   'P 1'
#
loop_
_entity.id
_entity.type
_entity.pdbx_description
1 polymer ?
#
loop_
_entity_poly.entity_id
_entity_poly.type
_entity_poly.pdbx_seq_one_letter_code
_entity_poly.pdbx_strand_id
1 'polypeptide(L)'
;MSKKTVPMWELEEAARARGFALVCGCDEAGAGPLAGPVYAAAVILPPDLVLAGLNDSKQVTAKRREALFDQIQQGALAWAVAWAGPEEIDETDILSARMLAMQRAIDGLDPAADYALIDGNRDKGRHFAITAPHETVIKGDSRSVSIAAASILAKVSRDRYMAGLAEQYPQYGFEKHKGYGTALHYAMLDQFGPSPVHRRSFLKKWEAGRLG
;
A
#
# COMPACT_ATOMS: atom_id res chain seq x y z
N MET A 1 7.35 -4.74 -32.87
CA MET A 1 6.12 -3.99 -32.50
C MET A 1 6.42 -3.21 -31.23
N SER A 2 6.57 -1.88 -31.35
CA SER A 2 6.76 -0.99 -30.19
C SER A 2 5.51 -1.07 -29.31
N LYS A 3 5.65 -1.48 -28.03
CA LYS A 3 4.58 -1.32 -27.05
C LYS A 3 4.29 0.18 -26.97
N LYS A 4 3.12 0.61 -27.42
CA LYS A 4 2.61 1.95 -27.13
C LYS A 4 2.59 2.09 -25.60
N THR A 5 3.49 2.86 -25.05
CA THR A 5 3.42 3.35 -23.67
C THR A 5 2.16 4.22 -23.60
N VAL A 6 1.14 3.75 -22.91
CA VAL A 6 -0.01 4.59 -22.58
C VAL A 6 0.51 5.72 -21.69
N PRO A 7 0.19 6.98 -21.97
CA PRO A 7 0.58 8.08 -21.11
C PRO A 7 -0.01 7.82 -19.71
N MET A 8 0.82 7.63 -18.68
CA MET A 8 0.37 7.33 -17.33
C MET A 8 -0.36 8.51 -16.65
N TRP A 9 -0.47 9.67 -17.31
CA TRP A 9 -1.20 10.86 -16.86
C TRP A 9 -2.66 10.94 -17.33
N GLU A 10 -3.12 10.00 -18.17
CA GLU A 10 -4.44 10.07 -18.80
C GLU A 10 -5.59 10.16 -17.77
N LEU A 11 -5.48 9.45 -16.65
CA LEU A 11 -6.52 9.44 -15.61
C LEU A 11 -6.53 10.73 -14.79
N GLU A 12 -5.36 11.26 -14.45
CA GLU A 12 -5.22 12.55 -13.76
C GLU A 12 -5.71 13.70 -14.66
N GLU A 13 -5.39 13.67 -15.94
CA GLU A 13 -5.85 14.65 -16.92
C GLU A 13 -7.38 14.58 -17.11
N ALA A 14 -7.95 13.39 -17.18
CA ALA A 14 -9.39 13.19 -17.26
C ALA A 14 -10.12 13.72 -16.02
N ALA A 15 -9.56 13.54 -14.82
CA ALA A 15 -10.10 14.10 -13.59
C ALA A 15 -10.01 15.63 -13.59
N ARG A 16 -8.87 16.19 -13.99
CA ARG A 16 -8.70 17.66 -14.13
C ARG A 16 -9.67 18.27 -15.16
N ALA A 17 -9.93 17.58 -16.27
CA ALA A 17 -10.92 18.02 -17.27
C ALA A 17 -12.35 18.06 -16.72
N ARG A 18 -12.65 17.31 -15.64
CA ARG A 18 -13.92 17.36 -14.88
C ARG A 18 -13.96 18.48 -13.83
N GLY A 19 -12.87 19.24 -13.68
CA GLY A 19 -12.80 20.40 -12.77
C GLY A 19 -12.08 20.12 -11.46
N PHE A 20 -11.53 18.93 -11.23
CA PHE A 20 -10.72 18.61 -10.04
C PHE A 20 -9.30 19.16 -10.22
N ALA A 21 -8.80 19.94 -9.27
CA ALA A 21 -7.48 20.58 -9.35
C ALA A 21 -6.37 19.72 -8.71
N LEU A 22 -6.67 19.11 -7.56
CA LEU A 22 -5.72 18.37 -6.73
C LEU A 22 -6.07 16.87 -6.71
N VAL A 23 -5.71 16.20 -7.80
CA VAL A 23 -5.97 14.76 -7.98
C VAL A 23 -4.85 13.95 -7.32
N CYS A 24 -5.17 13.11 -6.34
CA CYS A 24 -4.21 12.17 -5.76
C CYS A 24 -4.37 10.75 -6.33
N GLY A 25 -3.28 9.99 -6.38
CA GLY A 25 -3.29 8.54 -6.50
C GLY A 25 -3.14 7.90 -5.13
N CYS A 26 -3.82 6.78 -4.89
CA CYS A 26 -3.76 6.04 -3.63
C CYS A 26 -3.60 4.53 -3.89
N ASP A 27 -2.69 3.90 -3.15
CA ASP A 27 -2.44 2.45 -3.21
C ASP A 27 -2.04 1.90 -1.84
N GLU A 28 -2.17 0.58 -1.65
CA GLU A 28 -1.80 -0.09 -0.42
C GLU A 28 -0.65 -1.10 -0.60
N ALA A 29 -0.02 -1.44 0.52
CA ALA A 29 0.96 -2.52 0.63
C ALA A 29 0.71 -3.35 1.89
N GLY A 30 0.75 -4.69 1.73
CA GLY A 30 0.68 -5.58 2.88
C GLY A 30 -0.70 -6.08 3.25
N ALA A 31 -1.64 -6.22 2.30
CA ALA A 31 -2.94 -6.84 2.55
C ALA A 31 -2.84 -8.34 2.90
N GLY A 32 -1.94 -9.10 2.24
CA GLY A 32 -1.84 -10.56 2.37
C GLY A 32 -0.96 -11.15 3.49
N PRO A 33 -0.01 -10.43 4.13
CA PRO A 33 0.84 -10.97 5.20
C PRO A 33 0.08 -11.44 6.44
N LEU A 34 0.67 -12.42 7.16
CA LEU A 34 0.18 -12.95 8.45
C LEU A 34 0.54 -12.02 9.61
N ALA A 35 1.49 -11.10 9.43
CA ALA A 35 1.99 -10.21 10.48
C ALA A 35 2.23 -8.79 9.96
N GLY A 36 2.14 -7.82 10.87
CA GLY A 36 2.34 -6.41 10.62
C GLY A 36 1.11 -5.70 10.03
N PRO A 37 1.17 -4.37 9.94
CA PRO A 37 0.07 -3.54 9.45
C PRO A 37 -0.13 -3.63 7.94
N VAL A 38 -1.29 -3.22 7.46
CA VAL A 38 -1.49 -2.78 6.07
C VAL A 38 -1.16 -1.29 6.00
N TYR A 39 -0.30 -0.93 5.05
CA TYR A 39 0.08 0.46 4.74
C TYR A 39 -0.68 0.96 3.54
N ALA A 40 -0.95 2.25 3.50
CA ALA A 40 -1.41 2.95 2.30
C ALA A 40 -0.66 4.25 2.14
N ALA A 41 -0.58 4.75 0.92
CA ALA A 41 -0.07 6.07 0.63
C ALA A 41 -1.00 6.80 -0.33
N ALA A 42 -1.01 8.13 -0.25
CA ALA A 42 -1.66 9.02 -1.20
C ALA A 42 -0.64 10.06 -1.68
N VAL A 43 -0.69 10.40 -2.97
CA VAL A 43 0.29 11.29 -3.60
C VAL A 43 -0.39 12.20 -4.61
N ILE A 44 -0.16 13.51 -4.51
CA ILE A 44 -0.49 14.52 -5.53
C ILE A 44 0.81 14.91 -6.25
N LEU A 45 0.88 14.66 -7.55
CA LEU A 45 2.04 15.00 -8.36
C LEU A 45 1.79 16.25 -9.21
N PRO A 46 2.79 17.14 -9.36
CA PRO A 46 2.73 18.20 -10.37
C PRO A 46 2.78 17.60 -11.79
N PRO A 47 2.06 18.19 -12.77
CA PRO A 47 1.94 17.62 -14.12
C PRO A 47 3.27 17.38 -14.84
N ASP A 48 4.28 18.16 -14.50
CA ASP A 48 5.58 18.18 -15.22
C ASP A 48 6.61 17.22 -14.56
N LEU A 49 6.24 16.55 -13.47
CA LEU A 49 7.17 15.66 -12.78
C LEU A 49 7.45 14.40 -13.59
N VAL A 50 8.71 14.20 -13.94
CA VAL A 50 9.19 13.00 -14.60
C VAL A 50 9.87 12.08 -13.60
N LEU A 51 9.23 10.97 -13.30
CA LEU A 51 9.77 9.91 -12.43
C LEU A 51 10.29 8.77 -13.33
N ALA A 52 11.57 8.84 -13.71
CA ALA A 52 12.14 7.86 -14.61
C ALA A 52 12.05 6.43 -14.04
N GLY A 53 11.40 5.51 -14.78
CA GLY A 53 11.26 4.10 -14.41
C GLY A 53 10.16 3.78 -13.42
N LEU A 54 9.25 4.72 -13.15
CA LEU A 54 8.05 4.47 -12.36
C LEU A 54 7.07 3.50 -13.06
N ASN A 55 7.10 3.45 -14.40
CA ASN A 55 6.20 2.64 -15.25
C ASN A 55 6.33 1.10 -15.03
N ASP A 56 7.24 0.64 -14.17
CA ASP A 56 7.51 -0.78 -13.93
C ASP A 56 7.69 -1.07 -12.43
N SER A 57 6.77 -0.57 -11.61
CA SER A 57 6.86 -0.66 -10.14
C SER A 57 7.02 -2.09 -9.62
N LYS A 58 6.47 -3.10 -10.33
CA LYS A 58 6.56 -4.53 -9.95
C LYS A 58 7.90 -5.19 -10.31
N GLN A 59 8.64 -4.62 -11.27
CA GLN A 59 9.98 -5.10 -11.69
C GLN A 59 11.12 -4.25 -11.10
N VAL A 60 10.78 -3.18 -10.36
CA VAL A 60 11.77 -2.28 -9.76
C VAL A 60 12.52 -2.98 -8.62
N THR A 61 13.85 -3.00 -8.69
CA THR A 61 14.71 -3.53 -7.61
C THR A 61 14.50 -2.73 -6.32
N ALA A 62 14.81 -3.33 -5.17
CA ALA A 62 14.69 -2.66 -3.87
C ALA A 62 15.49 -1.33 -3.85
N LYS A 63 16.74 -1.33 -4.34
CA LYS A 63 17.58 -0.13 -4.43
C LYS A 63 16.95 0.98 -5.28
N ARG A 64 16.37 0.62 -6.42
CA ARG A 64 15.72 1.61 -7.28
C ARG A 64 14.43 2.13 -6.67
N ARG A 65 13.70 1.28 -5.94
CA ARG A 65 12.47 1.65 -5.24
C ARG A 65 12.75 2.67 -4.13
N GLU A 66 13.84 2.51 -3.38
CA GLU A 66 14.31 3.49 -2.40
C GLU A 66 14.64 4.82 -3.07
N ALA A 67 15.35 4.82 -4.20
CA ALA A 67 15.66 6.06 -4.93
C ALA A 67 14.40 6.76 -5.47
N LEU A 68 13.40 6.00 -5.93
CA LEU A 68 12.10 6.55 -6.36
C LEU A 68 11.32 7.12 -5.16
N PHE A 69 11.38 6.47 -4.01
CA PHE A 69 10.76 6.96 -2.79
C PHE A 69 11.23 8.39 -2.45
N ASP A 70 12.54 8.61 -2.44
CA ASP A 70 13.12 9.93 -2.18
C ASP A 70 12.73 10.97 -3.25
N GLN A 71 12.74 10.58 -4.54
CA GLN A 71 12.32 11.45 -5.64
C GLN A 71 10.84 11.85 -5.55
N ILE A 72 9.96 10.91 -5.19
CA ILE A 72 8.55 11.18 -4.98
C ILE A 72 8.34 12.16 -3.85
N GLN A 73 8.98 11.94 -2.69
CA GLN A 73 8.87 12.84 -1.54
C GLN A 73 9.34 14.26 -1.83
N GLN A 74 10.40 14.41 -2.63
CA GLN A 74 10.96 15.70 -2.99
C GLN A 74 10.17 16.43 -4.09
N GLY A 75 9.54 15.68 -4.99
CA GLY A 75 8.88 16.23 -6.18
C GLY A 75 7.36 16.33 -6.11
N ALA A 76 6.71 15.61 -5.19
CA ALA A 76 5.26 15.67 -5.03
C ALA A 76 4.79 17.03 -4.49
N LEU A 77 3.59 17.46 -4.89
CA LEU A 77 2.91 18.61 -4.29
C LEU A 77 2.45 18.29 -2.86
N ALA A 78 1.94 17.07 -2.65
CA ALA A 78 1.63 16.53 -1.34
C ALA A 78 1.78 15.01 -1.37
N TRP A 79 2.15 14.43 -0.24
CA TRP A 79 2.15 12.99 -0.03
C TRP A 79 1.88 12.67 1.44
N ALA A 80 1.24 11.54 1.67
CA ALA A 80 1.01 11.02 3.01
C ALA A 80 1.08 9.49 3.01
N VAL A 81 1.49 8.93 4.14
CA VAL A 81 1.51 7.49 4.40
C VAL A 81 0.75 7.23 5.70
N ALA A 82 -0.15 6.26 5.66
CA ALA A 82 -0.90 5.83 6.83
C ALA A 82 -0.98 4.30 6.86
N TRP A 83 -1.50 3.76 7.97
CA TRP A 83 -1.64 2.32 8.15
C TRP A 83 -2.85 1.97 9.02
N ALA A 84 -3.23 0.69 8.97
CA ALA A 84 -4.07 0.04 9.97
C ALA A 84 -3.33 -1.15 10.56
N GLY A 85 -3.32 -1.24 11.89
CA GLY A 85 -2.57 -2.24 12.66
C GLY A 85 -3.19 -3.63 12.62
N PRO A 86 -2.47 -4.66 13.11
CA PRO A 86 -3.01 -6.01 13.23
C PRO A 86 -4.31 -6.08 14.05
N GLU A 87 -4.42 -5.30 15.11
CA GLU A 87 -5.62 -5.22 15.95
C GLU A 87 -6.82 -4.71 15.16
N GLU A 88 -6.66 -3.58 14.44
CA GLU A 88 -7.73 -3.01 13.60
C GLU A 88 -8.16 -3.97 12.46
N ILE A 89 -7.19 -4.75 11.92
CA ILE A 89 -7.49 -5.79 10.92
C ILE A 89 -8.33 -6.90 11.55
N ASP A 90 -7.98 -7.35 12.75
CA ASP A 90 -8.66 -8.45 13.45
C ASP A 90 -10.04 -8.05 13.98
N GLU A 91 -10.21 -6.81 14.42
CA GLU A 91 -11.49 -6.24 14.88
C GLU A 91 -12.49 -6.04 13.73
N THR A 92 -11.99 -5.84 12.52
CA THR A 92 -12.83 -5.58 11.35
C THR A 92 -12.71 -6.69 10.30
N ASP A 93 -12.04 -6.39 9.23
CA ASP A 93 -11.58 -7.29 8.17
C ASP A 93 -10.49 -6.58 7.35
N ILE A 94 -9.70 -7.34 6.61
CA ILE A 94 -8.58 -6.76 5.84
C ILE A 94 -9.03 -5.76 4.78
N LEU A 95 -10.21 -5.92 4.18
CA LEU A 95 -10.72 -5.00 3.18
C LEU A 95 -11.11 -3.66 3.81
N SER A 96 -11.79 -3.70 4.95
CA SER A 96 -12.12 -2.51 5.76
C SER A 96 -10.86 -1.79 6.26
N ALA A 97 -9.87 -2.54 6.76
CA ALA A 97 -8.59 -1.98 7.22
C ALA A 97 -7.79 -1.34 6.08
N ARG A 98 -7.82 -1.90 4.85
CA ARG A 98 -7.24 -1.28 3.66
C ARG A 98 -7.91 0.07 3.36
N MET A 99 -9.24 0.11 3.33
CA MET A 99 -9.99 1.33 3.07
C MET A 99 -9.71 2.40 4.15
N LEU A 100 -9.64 1.98 5.41
CA LEU A 100 -9.28 2.86 6.52
C LEU A 100 -7.87 3.45 6.36
N ALA A 101 -6.88 2.63 6.02
CA ALA A 101 -5.51 3.09 5.77
C ALA A 101 -5.45 4.05 4.57
N MET A 102 -6.16 3.76 3.48
CA MET A 102 -6.25 4.61 2.30
C MET A 102 -6.92 5.95 2.63
N GLN A 103 -8.06 5.95 3.32
CA GLN A 103 -8.73 7.19 3.74
C GLN A 103 -7.81 8.04 4.62
N ARG A 104 -7.14 7.43 5.61
CA ARG A 104 -6.16 8.14 6.46
C ARG A 104 -5.02 8.77 5.65
N ALA A 105 -4.55 8.08 4.61
CA ALA A 105 -3.51 8.63 3.74
C ALA A 105 -4.05 9.81 2.90
N ILE A 106 -5.27 9.72 2.37
CA ILE A 106 -5.92 10.82 1.64
C ILE A 106 -6.15 12.03 2.56
N ASP A 107 -6.68 11.80 3.76
CA ASP A 107 -6.96 12.84 4.75
C ASP A 107 -5.67 13.52 5.28
N GLY A 108 -4.54 12.82 5.22
CA GLY A 108 -3.23 13.34 5.63
C GLY A 108 -2.52 14.20 4.59
N LEU A 109 -3.10 14.45 3.42
CA LEU A 109 -2.51 15.29 2.38
C LEU A 109 -2.62 16.78 2.72
N ASP A 110 -1.54 17.52 2.54
CA ASP A 110 -1.50 18.99 2.62
C ASP A 110 -0.67 19.56 1.46
N PRO A 111 -1.28 20.22 0.45
CA PRO A 111 -2.72 20.53 0.34
C PRO A 111 -3.60 19.27 0.18
N ALA A 112 -4.85 19.38 0.66
CA ALA A 112 -5.83 18.30 0.58
C ALA A 112 -6.22 17.99 -0.87
N ALA A 113 -6.40 16.71 -1.20
CA ALA A 113 -6.92 16.29 -2.49
C ALA A 113 -8.42 16.60 -2.62
N ASP A 114 -8.84 17.01 -3.81
CA ASP A 114 -10.26 17.17 -4.16
C ASP A 114 -10.82 15.96 -4.90
N TYR A 115 -9.94 15.07 -5.39
CA TYR A 115 -10.31 13.81 -6.03
C TYR A 115 -9.21 12.74 -5.86
N ALA A 116 -9.62 11.48 -5.68
CA ALA A 116 -8.70 10.37 -5.51
C ALA A 116 -8.88 9.27 -6.59
N LEU A 117 -7.76 8.82 -7.14
CA LEU A 117 -7.65 7.62 -7.98
C LEU A 117 -7.19 6.47 -7.08
N ILE A 118 -8.04 5.47 -6.84
CA ILE A 118 -7.78 4.38 -5.91
C ILE A 118 -7.40 3.10 -6.67
N ASP A 119 -6.24 2.50 -6.35
CA ASP A 119 -5.89 1.20 -6.95
C ASP A 119 -6.87 0.11 -6.55
N GLY A 120 -7.28 -0.70 -7.54
CA GLY A 120 -8.13 -1.85 -7.34
C GLY A 120 -9.52 -1.70 -7.91
N ASN A 121 -10.43 -2.54 -7.43
CA ASN A 121 -11.83 -2.62 -7.88
C ASN A 121 -12.85 -2.50 -6.74
N ARG A 122 -12.39 -2.07 -5.56
CA ARG A 122 -13.21 -1.92 -4.35
C ARG A 122 -12.84 -0.65 -3.61
N ASP A 123 -13.85 0.02 -3.11
CA ASP A 123 -13.80 1.26 -2.34
C ASP A 123 -14.41 1.13 -0.94
N LYS A 124 -14.93 -0.07 -0.62
CA LYS A 124 -15.55 -0.37 0.67
C LYS A 124 -15.30 -1.82 1.12
N GLY A 125 -15.12 -1.98 2.42
CA GLY A 125 -15.17 -3.24 3.15
C GLY A 125 -16.53 -3.41 3.85
N ARG A 126 -16.59 -4.34 4.80
CA ARG A 126 -17.79 -4.58 5.62
C ARG A 126 -18.03 -3.44 6.61
N HIS A 127 -16.96 -2.88 7.18
CA HIS A 127 -17.01 -1.93 8.30
C HIS A 127 -16.55 -0.53 7.92
N PHE A 128 -15.87 -0.37 6.78
CA PHE A 128 -15.34 0.92 6.35
C PHE A 128 -15.41 1.09 4.83
N ALA A 129 -15.64 2.33 4.39
CA ALA A 129 -15.62 2.73 2.98
C ALA A 129 -14.82 4.03 2.83
N ILE A 130 -14.23 4.26 1.65
CA ILE A 130 -13.61 5.54 1.30
C ILE A 130 -14.72 6.56 1.12
N THR A 131 -14.56 7.74 1.74
CA THR A 131 -15.54 8.84 1.73
C THR A 131 -15.12 10.03 0.89
N ALA A 132 -13.81 10.18 0.61
CA ALA A 132 -13.32 11.20 -0.31
C ALA A 132 -13.93 11.02 -1.72
N PRO A 133 -14.17 12.07 -2.51
CA PRO A 133 -14.53 11.93 -3.91
C PRO A 133 -13.49 11.12 -4.67
N HIS A 134 -13.89 10.01 -5.32
CA HIS A 134 -12.92 9.10 -5.91
C HIS A 134 -13.49 8.24 -7.05
N GLU A 135 -12.60 7.56 -7.73
CA GLU A 135 -12.89 6.40 -8.58
C GLU A 135 -11.88 5.28 -8.34
N THR A 136 -12.32 4.02 -8.53
CA THR A 136 -11.43 2.85 -8.46
C THR A 136 -10.83 2.56 -9.84
N VAL A 137 -9.55 2.21 -9.87
CA VAL A 137 -8.78 1.96 -11.09
C VAL A 137 -8.16 0.57 -11.03
N ILE A 138 -8.68 -0.37 -11.82
CA ILE A 138 -8.12 -1.73 -11.90
C ILE A 138 -6.71 -1.65 -12.51
N LYS A 139 -5.71 -2.21 -11.80
CA LYS A 139 -4.28 -2.13 -12.13
C LYS A 139 -3.83 -0.67 -12.30
N GLY A 140 -4.25 0.17 -11.37
CA GLY A 140 -3.97 1.60 -11.37
C GLY A 140 -2.48 1.90 -11.36
N ASP A 141 -1.67 1.10 -10.68
CA ASP A 141 -0.21 1.18 -10.64
C ASP A 141 0.48 1.17 -12.02
N SER A 142 -0.19 0.63 -13.03
CA SER A 142 0.28 0.61 -14.42
C SER A 142 -0.43 1.62 -15.34
N ARG A 143 -1.37 2.41 -14.84
CA ARG A 143 -2.25 3.30 -15.62
C ARG A 143 -2.26 4.75 -15.15
N SER A 144 -1.91 4.99 -13.89
CA SER A 144 -1.86 6.30 -13.25
C SER A 144 -0.50 6.50 -12.62
N VAL A 145 0.13 7.62 -12.93
CA VAL A 145 1.45 7.97 -12.38
C VAL A 145 1.37 8.23 -10.88
N SER A 146 0.29 8.84 -10.41
CA SER A 146 0.10 9.12 -8.98
C SER A 146 -0.20 7.85 -8.18
N ILE A 147 -0.97 6.88 -8.73
CA ILE A 147 -1.13 5.56 -8.09
C ILE A 147 0.20 4.81 -8.05
N ALA A 148 0.98 4.81 -9.15
CA ALA A 148 2.29 4.17 -9.18
C ALA A 148 3.25 4.78 -8.14
N ALA A 149 3.23 6.10 -7.96
CA ALA A 149 4.01 6.78 -6.92
C ALA A 149 3.54 6.37 -5.50
N ALA A 150 2.24 6.33 -5.26
CA ALA A 150 1.66 5.88 -4.00
C ALA A 150 2.07 4.43 -3.67
N SER A 151 2.05 3.53 -4.66
CA SER A 151 2.50 2.13 -4.53
C SER A 151 3.95 2.03 -4.03
N ILE A 152 4.85 2.88 -4.55
CA ILE A 152 6.24 2.96 -4.08
C ILE A 152 6.30 3.42 -2.62
N LEU A 153 5.60 4.51 -2.27
CA LEU A 153 5.61 5.04 -0.89
C LEU A 153 5.04 4.04 0.11
N ALA A 154 3.91 3.42 -0.19
CA ALA A 154 3.30 2.41 0.68
C ALA A 154 4.22 1.20 0.86
N LYS A 155 4.80 0.69 -0.23
CA LYS A 155 5.68 -0.49 -0.22
C LYS A 155 6.97 -0.25 0.56
N VAL A 156 7.67 0.84 0.30
CA VAL A 156 8.94 1.15 0.99
C VAL A 156 8.70 1.42 2.47
N SER A 157 7.67 2.21 2.80
CA SER A 157 7.33 2.50 4.21
C SER A 157 7.03 1.22 4.98
N ARG A 158 6.24 0.31 4.38
CA ARG A 158 5.96 -0.97 5.00
C ARG A 158 7.20 -1.86 5.15
N ASP A 159 8.04 -1.94 4.12
CA ASP A 159 9.25 -2.78 4.16
C ASP A 159 10.23 -2.30 5.22
N ARG A 160 10.37 -0.98 5.42
CA ARG A 160 11.16 -0.36 6.49
C ARG A 160 10.58 -0.69 7.86
N TYR A 161 9.26 -0.59 8.03
CA TYR A 161 8.59 -0.98 9.27
C TYR A 161 8.82 -2.46 9.60
N MET A 162 8.70 -3.35 8.62
CA MET A 162 8.93 -4.79 8.81
C MET A 162 10.40 -5.12 9.11
N ALA A 163 11.35 -4.29 8.66
CA ALA A 163 12.76 -4.41 9.06
C ALA A 163 12.94 -4.07 10.56
N GLY A 164 12.31 -3.00 11.04
CA GLY A 164 12.31 -2.68 12.48
C GLY A 164 11.62 -3.76 13.34
N LEU A 165 10.55 -4.39 12.84
CA LEU A 165 9.94 -5.54 13.51
C LEU A 165 10.88 -6.76 13.57
N ALA A 166 11.74 -6.96 12.58
CA ALA A 166 12.73 -8.04 12.59
C ALA A 166 13.76 -7.86 13.71
N GLU A 167 14.09 -6.63 14.08
CA GLU A 167 14.97 -6.34 15.22
C GLU A 167 14.27 -6.62 16.57
N GLN A 168 12.96 -6.33 16.67
CA GLN A 168 12.17 -6.57 17.87
C GLN A 168 11.78 -8.05 18.07
N TYR A 169 11.60 -8.77 16.97
CA TYR A 169 11.17 -10.17 16.93
C TYR A 169 12.10 -11.00 16.03
N PRO A 170 13.39 -11.12 16.36
CA PRO A 170 14.39 -11.74 15.48
C PRO A 170 14.11 -13.21 15.15
N GLN A 171 13.37 -13.90 16.02
CA GLN A 171 13.02 -15.31 15.86
C GLN A 171 12.10 -15.60 14.66
N TYR A 172 11.36 -14.59 14.13
CA TYR A 172 10.42 -14.83 13.02
C TYR A 172 11.01 -14.64 11.63
N GLY A 173 12.13 -13.92 11.48
CA GLY A 173 12.78 -13.67 10.18
C GLY A 173 12.00 -12.70 9.29
N PHE A 174 11.35 -11.69 9.88
CA PHE A 174 10.54 -10.70 9.13
C PHE A 174 11.34 -9.92 8.10
N GLU A 175 12.65 -9.79 8.24
CA GLU A 175 13.54 -9.17 7.26
C GLU A 175 13.55 -9.92 5.92
N LYS A 176 13.28 -11.23 5.91
CA LYS A 176 13.28 -12.08 4.71
C LYS A 176 11.94 -12.06 3.99
N HIS A 177 10.86 -12.30 4.72
CA HIS A 177 9.54 -12.52 4.13
C HIS A 177 8.52 -11.42 4.42
N LYS A 178 8.90 -10.34 5.13
CA LYS A 178 8.04 -9.17 5.40
C LYS A 178 6.64 -9.51 5.96
N GLY A 179 6.56 -10.60 6.73
CA GLY A 179 5.33 -11.09 7.34
C GLY A 179 4.47 -12.00 6.47
N TYR A 180 4.85 -12.26 5.21
CA TYR A 180 4.11 -13.19 4.35
C TYR A 180 4.22 -14.64 4.84
N GLY A 181 3.17 -15.44 4.59
CA GLY A 181 3.06 -16.85 4.99
C GLY A 181 3.96 -17.78 4.15
N THR A 182 5.27 -17.65 4.33
CA THR A 182 6.26 -18.55 3.76
C THR A 182 6.46 -19.78 4.65
N ALA A 183 7.09 -20.84 4.11
CA ALA A 183 7.45 -22.03 4.90
C ALA A 183 8.27 -21.66 6.14
N LEU A 184 9.21 -20.70 6.01
CA LEU A 184 9.99 -20.21 7.15
C LEU A 184 9.09 -19.56 8.22
N HIS A 185 8.13 -18.71 7.82
CA HIS A 185 7.24 -18.02 8.76
C HIS A 185 6.36 -19.01 9.53
N TYR A 186 5.80 -20.00 8.83
CA TYR A 186 5.03 -21.06 9.49
C TYR A 186 5.88 -21.92 10.43
N ALA A 187 7.12 -22.27 10.05
CA ALA A 187 8.02 -23.01 10.93
C ALA A 187 8.33 -22.22 12.22
N MET A 188 8.50 -20.89 12.11
CA MET A 188 8.70 -20.04 13.29
C MET A 188 7.44 -19.90 14.14
N LEU A 189 6.25 -19.87 13.52
CA LEU A 189 4.98 -19.92 14.24
C LEU A 189 4.81 -21.27 14.97
N ASP A 190 5.25 -22.37 14.39
CA ASP A 190 5.21 -23.70 15.04
C ASP A 190 6.13 -23.76 16.27
N GLN A 191 7.27 -23.11 16.20
CA GLN A 191 8.27 -23.13 17.27
C GLN A 191 7.97 -22.13 18.39
N PHE A 192 7.57 -20.89 18.05
CA PHE A 192 7.48 -19.77 19.00
C PHE A 192 6.04 -19.30 19.26
N GLY A 193 5.05 -19.84 18.52
CA GLY A 193 3.69 -19.32 18.54
C GLY A 193 3.57 -17.95 17.88
N PRO A 194 2.38 -17.36 17.83
CA PRO A 194 2.19 -16.02 17.30
C PRO A 194 2.52 -14.93 18.33
N SER A 195 3.21 -13.87 17.88
CA SER A 195 3.49 -12.66 18.65
C SER A 195 2.35 -11.64 18.55
N PRO A 196 2.37 -10.52 19.31
CA PRO A 196 1.36 -9.47 19.24
C PRO A 196 1.21 -8.81 17.86
N VAL A 197 2.25 -8.86 17.00
CA VAL A 197 2.19 -8.27 15.66
C VAL A 197 1.57 -9.19 14.61
N HIS A 198 1.15 -10.40 14.99
CA HIS A 198 0.45 -11.30 14.06
C HIS A 198 -1.05 -11.03 14.03
N ARG A 199 -1.62 -11.16 12.82
CA ARG A 199 -3.06 -11.03 12.55
C ARG A 199 -3.75 -12.33 12.91
N ARG A 200 -4.42 -12.40 14.06
CA ARG A 200 -5.06 -13.62 14.57
C ARG A 200 -6.13 -14.16 13.60
N SER A 201 -6.87 -13.27 12.97
CA SER A 201 -7.86 -13.65 11.96
C SER A 201 -7.28 -14.42 10.77
N PHE A 202 -5.99 -14.19 10.44
CA PHE A 202 -5.30 -14.86 9.34
C PHE A 202 -4.70 -16.22 9.74
N LEU A 203 -4.53 -16.47 11.05
CA LEU A 203 -3.93 -17.70 11.58
C LEU A 203 -4.93 -18.81 11.87
N LYS A 204 -6.24 -18.56 11.76
CA LYS A 204 -7.31 -19.54 12.10
C LYS A 204 -7.11 -20.92 11.47
N LYS A 205 -6.70 -20.99 10.21
CA LYS A 205 -6.44 -22.26 9.51
C LYS A 205 -5.19 -22.98 10.03
N TRP A 206 -4.15 -22.23 10.36
CA TRP A 206 -2.93 -22.77 10.94
C TRP A 206 -3.20 -23.30 12.36
N GLU A 207 -3.93 -22.55 13.18
CA GLU A 207 -4.35 -22.97 14.53
C GLU A 207 -5.21 -24.23 14.50
N ALA A 208 -6.19 -24.30 13.58
CA ALA A 208 -7.05 -25.49 13.42
C ALA A 208 -6.27 -26.75 13.03
N GLY A 209 -5.23 -26.62 12.21
CA GLY A 209 -4.37 -27.74 11.80
C GLY A 209 -3.46 -28.29 12.90
N ARG A 210 -3.34 -27.60 14.06
CA ARG A 210 -2.56 -28.07 15.24
C ARG A 210 -3.40 -28.77 16.29
N LEU A 211 -4.72 -28.66 16.21
CA LEU A 211 -5.67 -29.25 17.17
C LEU A 211 -6.21 -30.61 16.72
N GLY A 212 -5.84 -31.09 15.55
CA GLY A 212 -6.15 -32.41 14.99
C GLY A 212 -4.92 -33.25 14.82
#